data_f23901786222f6acb5e4bd017c74286a
#
_entry.id   f23901786222f6acb5e4bd017c74286a
#
_cell.length_a   1.000
_cell.length_b   1.000
_cell.length_c   1.000
_cell.angle_alpha   90.00
_cell.angle_beta   90.00
_cell.angle_gamma   90.00
#
_symmetry.space_group_name_H-M   'P 1'
#
loop_
_entity.id
_entity.type
_entity.pdbx_description
1 polymer ?
#
loop_
_entity_poly.entity_id
_entity_poly.type
_entity_poly.pdbx_seq_one_letter_code
_entity_poly.pdbx_strand_id
1 'polypeptide(L)'
;MSSCDGRDEQVVDSCSACPLGDAIERRAFLRDAAVAAAGIFATLGIVASEAKALPIRLTTPLAARADERTYPIPTTDGATIDKEESIIVVRWKGEVYVFSLACPHQNTALKWAPQDAQFQCPKHHSKYRPDGSFIEGRATRGMDRFAVRRDGDKVVVDLDKLYQQDKDAAEWKAASIQV
;
A
#
# COMPACT_ATOMS: atom_id res chain seq x y z
N MET A 1 42.11 11.47 -47.44
CA MET A 1 41.33 11.59 -48.69
C MET A 1 39.93 11.15 -48.30
N SER A 2 38.96 11.85 -48.22
CA SER A 2 38.29 13.10 -48.51
C SER A 2 37.24 13.25 -47.43
N SER A 3 37.13 14.26 -46.61
CA SER A 3 36.66 15.62 -46.88
C SER A 3 35.26 15.68 -47.49
N CYS A 4 34.33 16.25 -46.70
CA CYS A 4 33.28 17.20 -47.05
C CYS A 4 32.36 17.27 -45.82
N ASP A 5 32.43 18.28 -44.96
CA ASP A 5 31.95 19.65 -45.19
C ASP A 5 30.42 19.71 -45.15
N GLY A 6 29.85 20.20 -44.06
CA GLY A 6 29.43 21.51 -43.73
C GLY A 6 28.13 21.95 -44.39
N ARG A 7 27.15 22.28 -43.57
CA ARG A 7 26.20 23.43 -43.67
C ARG A 7 25.07 23.18 -42.69
N ASP A 8 25.06 23.90 -41.61
CA ASP A 8 24.37 25.17 -41.38
C ASP A 8 22.95 25.21 -41.94
N GLU A 9 22.05 25.43 -41.07
CA GLU A 9 21.08 26.52 -41.03
C GLU A 9 19.80 26.07 -40.33
N GLN A 10 19.64 26.59 -39.13
CA GLN A 10 18.49 27.37 -38.68
C GLN A 10 17.14 27.02 -39.33
N VAL A 11 16.28 26.34 -38.63
CA VAL A 11 14.87 26.66 -38.61
C VAL A 11 14.43 26.84 -37.15
N VAL A 12 14.61 28.04 -36.73
CA VAL A 12 13.86 28.63 -35.62
C VAL A 12 12.47 28.96 -36.11
N ASP A 13 11.55 28.93 -35.14
CA ASP A 13 10.23 29.57 -35.18
C ASP A 13 9.12 28.87 -35.97
N SER A 14 8.26 28.25 -35.22
CA SER A 14 6.90 28.74 -34.95
C SER A 14 6.03 27.66 -34.33
N CYS A 15 6.13 27.52 -33.03
CA CYS A 15 5.01 27.03 -32.24
C CYS A 15 4.63 28.09 -31.19
N SER A 16 4.37 29.28 -31.70
CA SER A 16 3.56 30.27 -30.98
C SER A 16 2.10 29.95 -31.27
N ALA A 17 1.43 29.42 -30.31
CA ALA A 17 0.00 29.45 -30.03
C ALA A 17 -0.57 28.12 -29.58
N CYS A 18 -0.14 27.65 -28.40
CA CYS A 18 -1.06 26.93 -27.56
C CYS A 18 -1.63 27.94 -26.55
N PRO A 19 -2.87 28.37 -26.69
CA PRO A 19 -3.55 29.06 -25.61
C PRO A 19 -4.01 28.00 -24.62
N LEU A 20 -3.08 27.42 -23.89
CA LEU A 20 -3.41 26.70 -22.67
C LEU A 20 -3.58 27.73 -21.59
N GLY A 21 -4.83 28.02 -21.45
CA GLY A 21 -5.57 28.57 -20.42
C GLY A 21 -4.87 28.66 -19.08
N ASP A 22 -4.95 29.84 -18.54
CA ASP A 22 -4.67 30.18 -17.16
C ASP A 22 -5.04 29.03 -16.24
N ALA A 23 -4.09 28.61 -15.43
CA ALA A 23 -4.34 27.74 -14.31
C ALA A 23 -5.39 28.42 -13.43
N ILE A 24 -6.64 28.06 -13.64
CA ILE A 24 -7.75 28.46 -12.77
C ILE A 24 -7.35 27.95 -11.40
N GLU A 25 -6.93 28.88 -10.55
CA GLU A 25 -6.57 28.56 -9.18
C GLU A 25 -7.79 27.91 -8.52
N ARG A 26 -7.67 26.64 -8.19
CA ARG A 26 -8.75 25.87 -7.53
C ARG A 26 -9.29 26.57 -6.29
N ARG A 27 -8.47 27.41 -5.66
CA ARG A 27 -8.84 28.25 -4.52
C ARG A 27 -9.77 29.41 -4.90
N ALA A 28 -9.59 30.00 -6.07
CA ALA A 28 -10.47 31.04 -6.57
C ALA A 28 -11.86 30.48 -6.89
N PHE A 29 -11.92 29.32 -7.54
CA PHE A 29 -13.19 28.66 -7.85
C PHE A 29 -14.00 28.30 -6.60
N LEU A 30 -13.36 27.81 -5.54
CA LEU A 30 -14.03 27.47 -4.29
C LEU A 30 -14.53 28.72 -3.55
N ARG A 31 -13.81 29.82 -3.65
CA ARG A 31 -14.22 31.10 -3.03
C ARG A 31 -15.42 31.71 -3.73
N ASP A 32 -15.43 31.68 -5.05
CA ASP A 32 -16.53 32.23 -5.85
C ASP A 32 -17.80 31.37 -5.72
N ALA A 33 -17.68 30.06 -5.64
CA ALA A 33 -18.78 29.15 -5.37
C ALA A 33 -19.41 29.38 -3.98
N ALA A 34 -18.59 29.68 -2.96
CA ALA A 34 -19.07 29.95 -1.61
C ALA A 34 -19.85 31.29 -1.53
N VAL A 35 -19.38 32.32 -2.26
CA VAL A 35 -20.06 33.62 -2.33
C VAL A 35 -21.39 33.53 -3.06
N ALA A 36 -21.45 32.75 -4.14
CA ALA A 36 -22.69 32.52 -4.89
C ALA A 36 -23.75 31.80 -4.04
N ALA A 37 -23.35 30.81 -3.23
CA ALA A 37 -24.25 30.10 -2.33
C ALA A 37 -24.81 31.01 -1.22
N ALA A 38 -23.99 31.88 -0.64
CA ALA A 38 -24.41 32.85 0.38
C ALA A 38 -25.42 33.88 -0.16
N GLY A 39 -25.25 34.31 -1.43
CA GLY A 39 -26.15 35.28 -2.07
C GLY A 39 -27.57 34.75 -2.29
N ILE A 40 -27.74 33.45 -2.55
CA ILE A 40 -29.05 32.85 -2.81
C ILE A 40 -29.87 32.76 -1.50
N PHE A 41 -29.26 32.56 -0.37
CA PHE A 41 -29.98 32.49 0.92
C PHE A 41 -30.49 33.88 1.39
N ALA A 42 -29.82 34.96 1.01
CA ALA A 42 -30.22 36.31 1.40
C ALA A 42 -31.48 36.82 0.64
N THR A 43 -31.76 36.30 -0.55
CA THR A 43 -32.88 36.78 -1.39
C THR A 43 -34.17 35.99 -1.17
N LEU A 44 -34.13 34.85 -0.51
CA LEU A 44 -35.30 33.97 -0.31
C LEU A 44 -36.12 34.26 0.97
N GLY A 45 -35.72 35.24 1.80
CA GLY A 45 -36.50 35.70 2.95
C GLY A 45 -36.94 34.60 3.91
N ILE A 46 -36.11 33.55 4.07
CA ILE A 46 -36.40 32.47 4.99
C ILE A 46 -36.21 33.00 6.41
N VAL A 47 -37.32 33.34 7.08
CA VAL A 47 -37.34 33.61 8.51
C VAL A 47 -36.72 32.42 9.23
N ALA A 48 -35.67 32.67 9.98
CA ALA A 48 -35.04 31.69 10.84
C ALA A 48 -36.06 31.22 11.87
N SER A 49 -36.79 30.15 11.59
CA SER A 49 -37.44 29.33 12.59
C SER A 49 -36.32 28.77 13.46
N GLU A 50 -36.45 28.89 14.78
CA GLU A 50 -35.50 28.36 15.75
C GLU A 50 -35.27 26.86 15.48
N ALA A 51 -34.32 26.58 14.63
CA ALA A 51 -33.80 25.24 14.46
C ALA A 51 -33.01 24.92 15.74
N LYS A 52 -33.63 24.17 16.66
CA LYS A 52 -32.91 23.49 17.72
C LYS A 52 -31.76 22.75 17.07
N ALA A 53 -30.56 23.31 17.19
CA ALA A 53 -29.35 22.66 16.70
C ALA A 53 -29.21 21.33 17.40
N LEU A 54 -29.59 20.25 16.71
CA LEU A 54 -29.18 18.93 17.12
C LEU A 54 -27.65 18.93 17.15
N PRO A 55 -27.02 18.45 18.25
CA PRO A 55 -25.60 18.36 18.28
C PRO A 55 -25.18 17.41 17.13
N ILE A 56 -24.71 17.98 16.04
CA ILE A 56 -23.98 17.20 15.03
C ILE A 56 -22.80 16.65 15.79
N ARG A 57 -22.88 15.39 16.23
CA ARG A 57 -21.68 14.66 16.58
C ARG A 57 -20.82 14.70 15.31
N LEU A 58 -19.80 15.54 15.32
CA LEU A 58 -18.68 15.35 14.43
C LEU A 58 -18.18 13.93 14.71
N THR A 59 -18.72 12.97 13.95
CA THR A 59 -18.05 11.70 13.80
C THR A 59 -16.68 12.08 13.32
N THR A 60 -15.68 11.83 14.17
CA THR A 60 -14.27 11.91 13.83
C THR A 60 -14.13 11.50 12.37
N PRO A 61 -13.44 12.28 11.50
CA PRO A 61 -13.24 11.86 10.13
C PRO A 61 -12.74 10.44 10.21
N LEU A 62 -13.39 9.56 9.46
CA LEU A 62 -12.98 8.17 9.32
C LEU A 62 -11.49 8.25 8.98
N ALA A 63 -10.62 8.11 9.98
CA ALA A 63 -9.21 7.90 9.73
C ALA A 63 -9.21 6.81 8.67
N ALA A 64 -8.62 7.08 7.51
CA ALA A 64 -8.57 6.14 6.42
C ALA A 64 -8.24 4.81 7.08
N ARG A 65 -9.21 3.90 7.13
CA ARG A 65 -8.99 2.60 7.74
C ARG A 65 -7.84 2.03 6.96
N ALA A 66 -6.73 1.79 7.63
CA ALA A 66 -5.68 0.95 7.09
C ALA A 66 -6.39 -0.23 6.42
N ASP A 67 -6.01 -0.57 5.20
CA ASP A 67 -6.61 -1.72 4.52
C ASP A 67 -6.20 -2.96 5.32
N GLU A 68 -7.06 -3.36 6.25
CA GLU A 68 -6.82 -4.45 7.18
C GLU A 68 -7.51 -5.73 6.68
N ARG A 69 -6.80 -6.85 6.79
CA ARG A 69 -7.35 -8.20 6.60
C ARG A 69 -7.27 -8.99 7.89
N THR A 70 -8.22 -9.87 8.09
CA THR A 70 -8.30 -10.66 9.32
C THR A 70 -8.34 -12.14 8.98
N TYR A 71 -7.42 -12.91 9.57
CA TYR A 71 -7.32 -14.35 9.40
C TYR A 71 -7.46 -15.06 10.75
N PRO A 72 -8.01 -16.28 10.79
CA PRO A 72 -7.96 -17.10 11.99
C PRO A 72 -6.50 -17.49 12.29
N ILE A 73 -6.14 -17.52 13.56
CA ILE A 73 -4.83 -18.04 13.99
C ILE A 73 -4.80 -19.54 13.72
N PRO A 74 -3.84 -20.04 12.91
CA PRO A 74 -3.73 -21.48 12.64
C PRO A 74 -3.47 -22.25 13.95
N THR A 75 -4.09 -23.41 14.12
CA THR A 75 -3.93 -24.26 15.31
C THR A 75 -2.71 -25.16 15.25
N THR A 76 -2.20 -25.45 14.05
CA THR A 76 -1.05 -26.32 13.78
C THR A 76 0.03 -25.55 13.02
N ASP A 77 1.28 -25.96 13.19
CA ASP A 77 2.40 -25.41 12.43
C ASP A 77 2.24 -25.67 10.94
N GLY A 78 2.50 -24.67 10.13
CA GLY A 78 2.35 -24.72 8.68
C GLY A 78 2.07 -23.36 8.07
N ALA A 79 1.77 -23.34 6.77
CA ALA A 79 1.48 -22.15 6.00
C ALA A 79 0.15 -22.26 5.26
N THR A 80 -0.66 -21.22 5.33
CA THR A 80 -1.88 -21.00 4.53
C THR A 80 -1.64 -19.88 3.54
N ILE A 81 -1.93 -20.12 2.27
CA ILE A 81 -1.71 -19.15 1.19
C ILE A 81 -3.05 -18.62 0.69
N ASP A 82 -3.25 -17.32 0.85
CA ASP A 82 -4.32 -16.57 0.22
C ASP A 82 -3.79 -15.96 -1.08
N LYS A 83 -4.24 -16.50 -2.22
CA LYS A 83 -3.80 -16.06 -3.54
C LYS A 83 -4.52 -14.79 -4.00
N GLU A 84 -5.73 -14.55 -3.52
CA GLU A 84 -6.54 -13.38 -3.90
C GLU A 84 -5.92 -12.12 -3.30
N GLU A 85 -5.55 -12.18 -2.02
CA GLU A 85 -4.90 -11.06 -1.32
C GLU A 85 -3.38 -11.09 -1.44
N SER A 86 -2.80 -12.14 -2.05
CA SER A 86 -1.34 -12.34 -2.17
C SER A 86 -0.62 -12.38 -0.82
N ILE A 87 -1.22 -13.07 0.15
CA ILE A 87 -0.76 -13.17 1.53
C ILE A 87 -0.45 -14.63 1.90
N ILE A 88 0.54 -14.81 2.76
CA ILE A 88 0.87 -16.09 3.39
C ILE A 88 0.75 -15.90 4.91
N VAL A 89 -0.11 -16.68 5.56
CA VAL A 89 -0.19 -16.77 7.02
C VAL A 89 0.53 -18.04 7.47
N VAL A 90 1.51 -17.90 8.36
CA VAL A 90 2.37 -18.99 8.85
C VAL A 90 2.26 -19.07 10.35
N ARG A 91 2.02 -20.28 10.88
CA ARG A 91 2.30 -20.61 12.27
C ARG A 91 3.56 -21.49 12.32
N TRP A 92 4.50 -21.15 13.19
CA TRP A 92 5.72 -21.91 13.38
C TRP A 92 6.27 -21.75 14.79
N LYS A 93 6.40 -22.86 15.53
CA LYS A 93 6.98 -22.90 16.88
C LYS A 93 6.37 -21.90 17.88
N GLY A 94 5.05 -21.73 17.84
CA GLY A 94 4.35 -20.82 18.76
C GLY A 94 4.35 -19.36 18.33
N GLU A 95 4.79 -19.04 17.12
CA GLU A 95 4.70 -17.72 16.53
C GLU A 95 3.87 -17.73 15.24
N VAL A 96 3.18 -16.62 14.98
CA VAL A 96 2.46 -16.40 13.72
C VAL A 96 3.09 -15.23 13.00
N TYR A 97 3.38 -15.46 11.73
CA TYR A 97 3.94 -14.49 10.79
C TYR A 97 3.00 -14.32 9.62
N VAL A 98 3.01 -13.14 9.03
CA VAL A 98 2.27 -12.89 7.78
C VAL A 98 3.20 -12.26 6.76
N PHE A 99 3.28 -12.89 5.59
CA PHE A 99 4.19 -12.48 4.53
C PHE A 99 3.44 -12.10 3.26
N SER A 100 4.08 -11.26 2.45
CA SER A 100 3.73 -11.13 1.04
C SER A 100 4.00 -12.46 0.32
N LEU A 101 3.09 -12.86 -0.55
CA LEU A 101 3.27 -14.04 -1.42
C LEU A 101 4.40 -13.84 -2.45
N ALA A 102 4.82 -12.59 -2.68
CA ALA A 102 5.81 -12.22 -3.67
C ALA A 102 7.24 -12.53 -3.20
N CYS A 103 8.01 -13.21 -4.04
CA CYS A 103 9.43 -13.43 -3.80
C CYS A 103 10.22 -12.11 -3.87
N PRO A 104 11.05 -11.78 -2.87
CA PRO A 104 11.84 -10.53 -2.84
C PRO A 104 12.76 -10.31 -4.05
N HIS A 105 13.10 -11.38 -4.78
CA HIS A 105 13.97 -11.27 -5.95
C HIS A 105 13.25 -10.70 -7.19
N GLN A 106 12.11 -11.26 -7.57
CA GLN A 106 11.38 -10.87 -8.80
C GLN A 106 9.87 -11.07 -8.68
N ASN A 107 9.28 -10.83 -7.55
CA ASN A 107 7.83 -10.84 -7.30
C ASN A 107 7.07 -12.11 -7.79
N THR A 108 7.77 -13.23 -7.94
CA THR A 108 7.14 -14.51 -8.30
C THR A 108 6.46 -15.10 -7.06
N ALA A 109 5.25 -15.61 -7.21
CA ALA A 109 4.53 -16.26 -6.12
C ALA A 109 5.31 -17.44 -5.54
N LEU A 110 5.52 -17.41 -4.22
CA LEU A 110 6.21 -18.45 -3.48
C LEU A 110 5.31 -19.69 -3.31
N LYS A 111 5.94 -20.84 -3.14
CA LYS A 111 5.27 -22.10 -2.81
C LYS A 111 5.74 -22.58 -1.45
N TRP A 112 4.83 -23.15 -0.68
CA TRP A 112 5.14 -23.86 0.56
C TRP A 112 5.47 -25.31 0.27
N ALA A 113 6.58 -25.79 0.80
CA ALA A 113 7.00 -27.20 0.78
C ALA A 113 6.88 -27.76 2.21
N PRO A 114 5.77 -28.42 2.56
CA PRO A 114 5.50 -28.84 3.94
C PRO A 114 6.48 -29.91 4.45
N GLN A 115 6.99 -30.76 3.57
CA GLN A 115 7.95 -31.82 3.92
C GLN A 115 9.30 -31.25 4.37
N ASP A 116 9.71 -30.15 3.76
CA ASP A 116 10.99 -29.49 4.05
C ASP A 116 10.80 -28.31 5.02
N ALA A 117 9.56 -28.02 5.41
CA ALA A 117 9.18 -26.85 6.20
C ALA A 117 9.84 -25.56 5.68
N GLN A 118 9.70 -25.27 4.38
CA GLN A 118 10.32 -24.11 3.75
C GLN A 118 9.47 -23.55 2.61
N PHE A 119 9.69 -22.28 2.31
CA PHE A 119 9.17 -21.67 1.09
C PHE A 119 10.19 -21.78 -0.04
N GLN A 120 9.70 -21.95 -1.25
CA GLN A 120 10.54 -21.99 -2.45
C GLN A 120 9.94 -21.16 -3.56
N CYS A 121 10.79 -20.33 -4.20
CA CYS A 121 10.46 -19.63 -5.42
C CYS A 121 10.60 -20.58 -6.63
N PRO A 122 9.53 -20.79 -7.43
CA PRO A 122 9.60 -21.72 -8.57
C PRO A 122 10.50 -21.22 -9.71
N LYS A 123 10.76 -19.90 -9.77
CA LYS A 123 11.51 -19.29 -10.88
C LYS A 123 13.02 -19.47 -10.78
N HIS A 124 13.60 -19.16 -9.60
CA HIS A 124 15.05 -19.21 -9.39
C HIS A 124 15.46 -19.96 -8.11
N HIS A 125 14.56 -20.76 -7.57
CA HIS A 125 14.80 -21.66 -6.44
C HIS A 125 15.31 -20.99 -5.14
N SER A 126 15.03 -19.67 -4.97
CA SER A 126 15.31 -19.04 -3.67
C SER A 126 14.45 -19.70 -2.59
N LYS A 127 15.08 -20.05 -1.46
CA LYS A 127 14.47 -20.77 -0.34
C LYS A 127 14.45 -19.91 0.92
N TYR A 128 13.41 -20.10 1.71
CA TYR A 128 13.18 -19.34 2.95
C TYR A 128 12.66 -20.26 4.04
N ARG A 129 13.07 -20.01 5.28
CA ARG A 129 12.54 -20.70 6.46
C ARG A 129 11.07 -20.33 6.72
N PRO A 130 10.38 -21.03 7.62
CA PRO A 130 9.00 -20.69 8.00
C PRO A 130 8.87 -19.28 8.63
N ASP A 131 9.93 -18.80 9.28
CA ASP A 131 10.01 -17.43 9.80
C ASP A 131 10.34 -16.39 8.72
N GLY A 132 10.39 -16.75 7.45
CA GLY A 132 10.68 -15.88 6.32
C GLY A 132 12.16 -15.56 6.12
N SER A 133 13.08 -16.05 6.97
CA SER A 133 14.52 -15.80 6.79
C SER A 133 15.06 -16.52 5.55
N PHE A 134 15.95 -15.85 4.82
CA PHE A 134 16.56 -16.38 3.61
C PHE A 134 17.50 -17.56 3.91
N ILE A 135 17.48 -18.59 3.08
CA ILE A 135 18.36 -19.76 3.16
C ILE A 135 19.38 -19.71 2.02
N GLU A 136 18.90 -19.78 0.78
CA GLU A 136 19.77 -19.86 -0.42
C GLU A 136 19.00 -19.42 -1.68
N GLY A 137 19.72 -19.18 -2.76
CA GLY A 137 19.16 -18.80 -4.06
C GLY A 137 19.55 -17.41 -4.51
N ARG A 138 18.75 -16.81 -5.40
CA ARG A 138 19.06 -15.50 -6.00
C ARG A 138 18.54 -14.30 -5.21
N ALA A 139 17.71 -14.51 -4.21
CA ALA A 139 17.31 -13.43 -3.33
C ALA A 139 18.49 -13.01 -2.45
N THR A 140 18.46 -11.77 -1.96
CA THR A 140 19.51 -11.20 -1.10
C THR A 140 19.02 -10.96 0.33
N ARG A 141 17.73 -11.14 0.58
CA ARG A 141 17.05 -10.87 1.86
C ARG A 141 15.91 -11.84 2.13
N GLY A 142 15.38 -11.83 3.34
CA GLY A 142 14.22 -12.61 3.74
C GLY A 142 12.93 -12.14 3.06
N MET A 143 11.83 -12.87 3.31
CA MET A 143 10.50 -12.54 2.81
C MET A 143 10.00 -11.23 3.44
N ASP A 144 9.21 -10.46 2.70
CA ASP A 144 8.60 -9.24 3.20
C ASP A 144 7.46 -9.58 4.17
N ARG A 145 7.45 -8.97 5.36
CA ARG A 145 6.46 -9.19 6.41
C ARG A 145 5.47 -8.04 6.49
N PHE A 146 4.20 -8.36 6.62
CA PHE A 146 3.19 -7.39 7.00
C PHE A 146 3.22 -7.10 8.49
N ALA A 147 2.86 -5.87 8.87
CA ALA A 147 2.55 -5.56 10.26
C ALA A 147 1.34 -6.36 10.72
N VAL A 148 1.45 -6.97 11.89
CA VAL A 148 0.41 -7.83 12.44
C VAL A 148 0.09 -7.48 13.90
N ARG A 149 -1.16 -7.69 14.30
CA ARG A 149 -1.59 -7.63 15.68
C ARG A 149 -2.55 -8.77 15.99
N ARG A 150 -2.60 -9.18 17.24
CA ARG A 150 -3.55 -10.18 17.70
C ARG A 150 -4.88 -9.52 18.09
N ASP A 151 -5.97 -10.15 17.71
CA ASP A 151 -7.32 -9.80 18.14
C ASP A 151 -8.08 -11.09 18.50
N GLY A 152 -8.03 -11.46 19.79
CA GLY A 152 -8.57 -12.74 20.29
C GLY A 152 -7.90 -13.95 19.63
N ASP A 153 -8.68 -14.71 18.89
CA ASP A 153 -8.26 -15.89 18.11
C ASP A 153 -7.87 -15.59 16.64
N LYS A 154 -7.75 -14.31 16.32
CA LYS A 154 -7.45 -13.84 14.97
C LYS A 154 -6.16 -13.05 14.91
N VAL A 155 -5.53 -13.08 13.73
CA VAL A 155 -4.47 -12.16 13.34
C VAL A 155 -5.05 -11.10 12.43
N VAL A 156 -4.84 -9.84 12.77
CA VAL A 156 -5.18 -8.68 11.93
C VAL A 156 -3.92 -8.20 11.26
N VAL A 157 -3.99 -8.06 9.94
CA VAL A 157 -2.89 -7.72 9.05
C VAL A 157 -3.13 -6.32 8.50
N ASP A 158 -2.17 -5.43 8.66
CA ASP A 158 -2.17 -4.09 8.09
C ASP A 158 -1.49 -4.15 6.71
N LEU A 159 -2.26 -4.06 5.63
CA LEU A 159 -1.75 -4.18 4.26
C LEU A 159 -0.96 -2.95 3.80
N ASP A 160 -1.11 -1.82 4.48
CA ASP A 160 -0.37 -0.60 4.19
C ASP A 160 1.06 -0.64 4.74
N LYS A 161 1.36 -1.61 5.64
CA LYS A 161 2.67 -1.73 6.30
C LYS A 161 3.36 -3.05 5.97
N LEU A 162 4.21 -2.99 4.95
CA LEU A 162 5.04 -4.10 4.51
C LEU A 162 6.51 -3.81 4.82
N TYR A 163 7.11 -4.60 5.70
CA TYR A 163 8.50 -4.46 6.16
C TYR A 163 9.46 -5.31 5.34
N GLN A 164 10.55 -4.72 4.91
CA GLN A 164 11.66 -5.37 4.22
C GLN A 164 12.81 -5.60 5.18
N GLN A 165 13.35 -6.83 5.24
CA GLN A 165 14.39 -7.20 6.20
C GLN A 165 15.64 -6.30 6.13
N ASP A 166 16.00 -5.83 4.94
CA ASP A 166 17.17 -5.01 4.69
C ASP A 166 16.97 -3.52 4.94
N LYS A 167 15.72 -3.05 4.98
CA LYS A 167 15.39 -1.63 5.21
C LYS A 167 14.80 -1.38 6.60
N ASP A 168 13.92 -2.28 7.03
CA ASP A 168 13.09 -2.13 8.23
C ASP A 168 13.40 -3.27 9.22
N ALA A 169 14.69 -3.51 9.51
CA ALA A 169 15.15 -4.71 10.22
C ALA A 169 14.52 -4.88 11.61
N ALA A 170 14.27 -3.80 12.33
CA ALA A 170 13.68 -3.83 13.67
C ALA A 170 12.18 -4.18 13.61
N GLU A 171 11.44 -3.50 12.73
CA GLU A 171 10.02 -3.71 12.48
C GLU A 171 9.78 -5.09 11.89
N TRP A 172 10.63 -5.52 10.95
CA TRP A 172 10.58 -6.85 10.38
C TRP A 172 10.72 -7.94 11.45
N LYS A 173 11.64 -7.78 12.40
CA LYS A 173 11.79 -8.71 13.53
C LYS A 173 10.58 -8.70 14.45
N ALA A 174 10.00 -7.54 14.70
CA ALA A 174 8.85 -7.37 15.58
C ALA A 174 7.52 -7.80 14.96
N ALA A 175 7.46 -7.99 13.63
CA ALA A 175 6.25 -8.33 12.89
C ALA A 175 5.89 -9.83 13.03
N SER A 176 5.59 -10.24 14.26
CA SER A 176 5.07 -11.57 14.62
C SER A 176 4.18 -11.47 15.87
N ILE A 177 3.35 -12.46 16.10
CA ILE A 177 2.56 -12.60 17.32
C ILE A 177 2.82 -13.96 17.97
N GLN A 178 2.92 -13.96 19.29
CA GLN A 178 3.04 -15.20 20.09
C GLN A 178 1.66 -15.83 20.29
N VAL A 179 1.57 -17.18 20.18
CA VAL A 179 0.33 -17.96 20.24
C VAL A 179 0.47 -19.25 21.02
#